data_f060778f0d52a98ba01efb912ca0f532
#
_entry.id   f060778f0d52a98ba01efb912ca0f532
#
_cell.length_a   1.000
_cell.length_b   1.000
_cell.length_c   1.000
_cell.angle_alpha   90.00
_cell.angle_beta   90.00
_cell.angle_gamma   90.00
#
_symmetry.space_group_name_H-M   'P 1'
#
loop_
_entity.id
_entity.type
_entity.pdbx_description
1 polymer ?
#
loop_
_entity_poly.entity_id
_entity_poly.type
_entity_poly.pdbx_seq_one_letter_code
_entity_poly.pdbx_strand_id
1 'polypeptide(L)' 'MSDFLRAAGEGTRVVIRYRLHDQPEGATDALGYVSAKSDTQIVVATARGLVTISLADVIAAKEVPPPPARNR' A
#
# COMPACT_ATOMS: atom_id res chain seq x y z
N MET A 1 -9.99 9.71 -1.86
CA MET A 1 -9.55 8.33 -1.61
C MET A 1 -9.66 7.53 -2.89
N SER A 2 -8.76 6.60 -3.08
CA SER A 2 -8.69 5.83 -4.32
C SER A 2 -9.74 4.73 -4.33
N ASP A 3 -10.58 4.70 -5.38
CA ASP A 3 -11.50 3.59 -5.56
C ASP A 3 -10.77 2.27 -5.77
N PHE A 4 -9.56 2.35 -6.32
CA PHE A 4 -8.75 1.16 -6.49
C PHE A 4 -8.49 0.45 -5.16
N LEU A 5 -8.12 1.22 -4.12
CA LEU A 5 -7.83 0.59 -2.83
C LEU A 5 -9.06 0.01 -2.17
N ARG A 6 -10.23 0.59 -2.42
CA ARG A 6 -11.47 0.00 -1.90
C ARG A 6 -11.72 -1.36 -2.50
N ALA A 7 -11.40 -1.53 -3.77
CA ALA A 7 -11.67 -2.76 -4.48
C ALA A 7 -10.54 -3.78 -4.37
N ALA A 8 -9.33 -3.35 -3.99
CA ALA A 8 -8.18 -4.24 -3.92
C ALA A 8 -8.39 -5.29 -2.83
N GLY A 9 -8.27 -6.54 -3.20
CA GLY A 9 -8.39 -7.63 -2.25
C GLY A 9 -7.07 -7.97 -1.61
N GLU A 10 -7.14 -8.78 -0.56
CA GLU A 10 -5.92 -9.29 0.08
C GLU A 10 -5.11 -10.06 -0.94
N GLY A 11 -3.80 -9.91 -0.85
CA GLY A 11 -2.88 -10.55 -1.78
C GLY A 11 -2.56 -9.74 -3.02
N THR A 12 -3.28 -8.64 -3.26
CA THR A 12 -2.98 -7.76 -4.39
C THR A 12 -1.67 -7.04 -4.12
N ARG A 13 -0.78 -7.02 -5.10
CA ARG A 13 0.48 -6.29 -4.97
C ARG A 13 0.24 -4.85 -5.37
N VAL A 14 0.61 -3.91 -4.48
CA VAL A 14 0.31 -2.50 -4.66
C VAL A 14 1.51 -1.65 -4.31
N VAL A 15 1.56 -0.46 -4.87
CA VAL A 15 2.41 0.61 -4.36
C VAL A 15 1.49 1.74 -3.93
N ILE A 16 1.69 2.24 -2.70
CA ILE A 16 0.87 3.28 -2.12
C ILE A 16 1.78 4.42 -1.70
N ARG A 17 1.53 5.61 -2.23
CA ARG A 17 2.19 6.81 -1.76
C ARG A 17 1.30 7.46 -0.74
N TYR A 18 1.84 7.72 0.44
CA TYR A 18 1.03 8.24 1.54
C TYR A 18 1.80 9.28 2.33
N ARG A 19 1.03 10.12 3.03
CA ARG A 19 1.55 11.25 3.78
C ARG A 19 2.12 10.80 5.10
N LEU A 20 3.26 11.36 5.47
CA LEU A 20 3.87 11.18 6.79
C LEU A 20 3.52 12.38 7.63
N HIS A 21 2.98 12.13 8.82
CA HIS A 21 2.52 13.22 9.70
C HIS A 21 3.63 13.78 10.58
N ASP A 22 4.73 13.08 10.71
CA ASP A 22 5.85 13.54 11.53
C ASP A 22 6.78 14.48 10.77
N GLN A 23 6.48 14.77 9.51
CA GLN A 23 7.30 15.64 8.68
C GLN A 23 6.37 16.55 7.88
N PRO A 24 6.64 17.87 7.85
CA PRO A 24 5.71 18.81 7.23
C PRO A 24 5.36 18.51 5.78
N GLU A 25 6.29 18.02 5.00
CA GLU A 25 6.05 17.71 3.60
C GLU A 25 6.40 16.28 3.31
N GLY A 26 6.35 15.44 4.33
CA GLY A 26 6.77 14.07 4.18
C GLY A 26 5.76 13.22 3.43
N ALA A 27 6.27 12.41 2.55
CA ALA A 27 5.52 11.37 1.89
C ALA A 27 6.47 10.22 1.60
N THR A 28 5.92 9.02 1.56
CA THR A 28 6.74 7.85 1.27
C THR A 28 5.89 6.83 0.54
N ASP A 29 6.52 5.81 0.01
CA ASP A 29 5.85 4.75 -0.72
C ASP A 29 5.94 3.45 0.05
N ALA A 30 4.85 2.70 0.03
CA ALA A 30 4.86 1.32 0.52
C ALA A 30 4.59 0.40 -0.67
N LEU A 31 5.50 -0.51 -0.91
CA LEU A 31 5.37 -1.50 -1.97
C LEU A 31 5.23 -2.87 -1.33
N GLY A 32 4.16 -3.56 -1.62
CA GLY A 32 3.96 -4.87 -1.04
C GLY A 32 2.58 -5.42 -1.37
N TYR A 33 2.14 -6.35 -0.56
CA TYR A 33 0.87 -7.05 -0.77
C TYR A 33 -0.14 -6.61 0.28
N VAL A 34 -1.37 -6.41 -0.15
CA VAL A 34 -2.44 -6.09 0.80
C VAL A 34 -2.60 -7.27 1.75
N SER A 35 -2.40 -7.01 3.03
CA SER A 35 -2.51 -8.03 4.06
C SER A 35 -3.86 -7.99 4.76
N ALA A 36 -4.38 -6.78 4.97
CA ALA A 36 -5.68 -6.58 5.60
C ALA A 36 -6.16 -5.18 5.28
N LYS A 37 -7.45 -4.96 5.38
CA LYS A 37 -7.97 -3.61 5.23
C LYS A 37 -9.30 -3.49 5.97
N SER A 38 -9.61 -2.25 6.33
CA SER A 38 -10.88 -1.90 6.94
C SER A 38 -11.43 -0.68 6.21
N ASP A 39 -12.49 -0.10 6.75
CA ASP A 39 -13.06 1.11 6.16
C ASP A 39 -12.12 2.30 6.24
N THR A 40 -11.16 2.28 7.16
CA THR A 40 -10.31 3.43 7.43
C THR A 40 -8.83 3.20 7.25
N GLN A 41 -8.40 1.95 7.13
CA GLN A 41 -6.97 1.62 7.09
C GLN A 41 -6.71 0.48 6.12
N ILE A 42 -5.47 0.44 5.64
CA ILE A 42 -4.99 -0.70 4.87
C ILE A 42 -3.63 -1.11 5.44
N VAL A 43 -3.42 -2.41 5.53
CA VAL A 43 -2.15 -2.98 5.98
C VAL A 43 -1.47 -3.61 4.79
N VAL A 44 -0.24 -3.22 4.55
CA VAL A 44 0.56 -3.70 3.41
C VAL A 44 1.75 -4.47 3.95
N ALA A 45 1.93 -5.68 3.47
CA ALA A 45 3.09 -6.50 3.83
C ALA A 45 4.22 -6.14 2.87
N THR A 46 5.19 -5.41 3.38
CA THR A 46 6.35 -4.95 2.60
C THR A 46 7.56 -5.80 2.95
N ALA A 47 8.65 -5.59 2.21
CA ALA A 47 9.89 -6.29 2.49
C ALA A 47 10.43 -6.00 3.89
N ARG A 48 10.02 -4.87 4.48
CA ARG A 48 10.48 -4.48 5.82
C ARG A 48 9.49 -4.83 6.90
N GLY A 49 8.35 -5.39 6.56
CA GLY A 49 7.33 -5.76 7.52
C GLY A 49 6.00 -5.14 7.20
N LEU A 50 5.07 -5.25 8.13
CA LEU A 50 3.71 -4.74 7.94
C LEU A 50 3.67 -3.24 8.16
N VAL A 51 3.01 -2.54 7.25
CA VAL A 51 2.82 -1.09 7.35
C VAL A 51 1.32 -0.82 7.35
N THR A 52 0.84 -0.12 8.37
CA THR A 52 -0.56 0.27 8.47
C THR A 52 -0.71 1.71 8.00
N ILE A 53 -1.57 1.93 7.03
CA ILE A 53 -1.74 3.23 6.39
C ILE A 53 -3.19 3.65 6.52
N SER A 54 -3.40 4.86 7.05
CA SER A 54 -4.74 5.45 7.07
C SER A 54 -5.14 5.79 5.63
N LEU A 55 -6.33 5.37 5.23
CA LEU A 55 -6.80 5.68 3.88
C LEU A 55 -6.90 7.17 3.63
N ALA A 56 -7.10 7.96 4.69
CA ALA A 56 -7.14 9.42 4.56
C ALA A 56 -5.77 10.00 4.20
N ASP A 57 -4.69 9.26 4.42
CA ASP A 57 -3.34 9.73 4.11
C ASP A 57 -2.86 9.31 2.74
N VAL A 58 -3.61 8.51 2.02
CA VAL A 58 -3.18 8.02 0.72
C VAL A 58 -3.20 9.15 -0.29
N ILE A 59 -2.08 9.34 -0.97
CA ILE A 59 -1.94 10.34 -2.02
C ILE A 59 -2.21 9.70 -3.38
N ALA A 60 -1.68 8.50 -3.58
CA ALA A 60 -1.85 7.77 -4.84
C ALA A 60 -1.61 6.29 -4.56
N ALA A 61 -2.22 5.45 -5.38
CA ALA A 61 -2.03 4.02 -5.26
C ALA A 61 -2.29 3.35 -6.60
N LYS A 62 -1.58 2.27 -6.86
CA LYS A 62 -1.83 1.48 -8.06
C LYS A 62 -1.42 0.04 -7.82
N GLU A 63 -2.01 -0.83 -8.63
CA GLU A 63 -1.62 -2.23 -8.64
C GLU A 63 -0.30 -2.38 -9.37
N VAL A 64 0.56 -3.27 -8.86
CA VAL A 64 1.86 -3.56 -9.45
C VAL A 64 1.88 -5.04 -9.76
N PRO A 65 2.27 -5.44 -10.99
CA PRO A 65 2.35 -6.87 -11.29
C PRO A 65 3.33 -7.54 -10.34
N PRO A 66 3.11 -8.80 -10.01
CA PRO A 66 4.08 -9.52 -9.19
C PRO A 66 5.42 -9.59 -9.92
N PRO A 67 6.53 -9.70 -9.17
CA PRO A 67 7.83 -9.80 -9.82
C PRO A 67 7.87 -11.08 -10.68
N PRO A 68 8.67 -11.07 -11.75
CA PRO A 68 8.78 -12.25 -12.59
C PRO A 68 9.28 -13.44 -11.79
N ALA A 69 8.74 -14.60 -12.10
CA ALA A 69 9.21 -15.82 -11.47
C ALA A 69 10.67 -16.06 -11.88
N ARG A 70 11.45 -16.53 -10.91
CA ARG A 70 12.83 -16.88 -11.22
C ARG A 70 12.88 -18.28 -11.79
N ASN A 71 13.63 -18.42 -12.86
CA ASN A 71 13.91 -19.73 -13.41
C ASN A 71 15.19 -20.26 -12.84
N ARG A 72 15.18 -21.52 -12.53
CA ARG A 72 16.35 -22.19 -11.96
C ARG A 72 16.74 -23.35 -12.82
#